data_ae444d2423f2f13d2253f8839f48067e
#
_entry.id   ae444d2423f2f13d2253f8839f48067e
#
_cell.length_a   1.000
_cell.length_b   1.000
_cell.length_c   1.000
_cell.angle_alpha   90.00
_cell.angle_beta   90.00
_cell.angle_gamma   90.00
#
_symmetry.space_group_name_H-M   'P 1'
#
loop_
_entity.id
_entity.type
_entity.pdbx_description
1 polymer ?
#
loop_
_entity_poly.entity_id
_entity_poly.type
_entity_poly.pdbx_seq_one_letter_code
_entity_poly.pdbx_strand_id
1 'polypeptide(L)'
;MASYVKGFQLDEDKYKNSSNVFLRKSKSSRKDNKTEDFWDNFEYYITYYRENPHRFCVEYLGINLHWWQQFILWMMWHTGNTIFLASRGIGKTYLTMVYCIAKSCLYPGTITRVAAANKKQAALLLAKVKEIQRNCPMVEREIKDISLAKDEARILFHGGSEVATVVASDNARGERCQILVVDEREIVDKDIIDKVFIPFLTATRQPPYLKYAEYKHLKELETNHFIELSSIGSKTSSLYTEFEQYLNFIREDSEDYCVFSLPYQFGLSSGVINKKTIEKMIKESTTSIEAFRQEMEVIPTGDNESSMFRFEDLNRCRKIHVPLIPISDDEYMEYRGDIRKYPFYQKKEKDELRLISFDVALMSSRANDNSAFTVFRLTLNGDEYIKEIAYIETMSGMNVEPQILRFKQLFYDLECDFAALDCGGMGQTFYDLCTKKTEDLLRNKKYPAWKTRNANEKLEERVIDDSAEPLLFTIKVSGASASTVHANMVGRAKLNFEKRKIKLLLSEDEIIDELDKRYKYSSLVNSENRQDNDKATRLIMPFCLTSILISEAVNTQVIRMKSGGIEIDEKNGMKDILMSMLYGLYFIDLLEQDLMKENDSDFDFVFSYS
;
A
#
# COMPACT_ATOMS: atom_id res chain seq x y z
N MET A 1 -43.36 19.18 -13.30
CA MET A 1 -42.16 18.79 -12.53
C MET A 1 -42.44 18.54 -11.05
N ALA A 2 -43.63 18.19 -10.70
CA ALA A 2 -44.01 17.96 -9.28
C ALA A 2 -43.94 16.50 -8.83
N SER A 3 -43.34 15.62 -9.63
CA SER A 3 -43.43 14.17 -9.39
C SER A 3 -42.17 13.52 -8.80
N TYR A 4 -41.19 14.30 -8.34
CA TYR A 4 -39.91 13.73 -7.93
C TYR A 4 -39.80 13.32 -6.47
N VAL A 5 -40.80 13.60 -5.66
CA VAL A 5 -40.77 13.24 -4.24
C VAL A 5 -41.87 12.21 -3.96
N LYS A 6 -41.63 10.94 -4.33
CA LYS A 6 -42.45 9.84 -3.82
C LYS A 6 -42.18 9.69 -2.32
N GLY A 7 -43.08 10.15 -1.51
CA GLY A 7 -43.01 10.07 -0.05
C GLY A 7 -43.07 11.41 0.69
N PHE A 8 -42.67 12.49 0.02
CA PHE A 8 -42.82 13.84 0.56
C PHE A 8 -44.02 14.53 -0.08
N GLN A 9 -45.14 14.55 0.58
CA GLN A 9 -46.29 15.33 0.16
C GLN A 9 -46.14 16.77 0.69
N LEU A 10 -45.74 17.66 -0.23
CA LEU A 10 -45.97 19.09 -0.03
C LEU A 10 -47.46 19.29 0.26
N ASP A 11 -47.82 19.97 1.34
CA ASP A 11 -49.16 20.45 1.52
C ASP A 11 -49.46 21.52 0.46
N GLU A 12 -49.97 21.04 -0.70
CA GLU A 12 -50.23 21.88 -1.88
C GLU A 12 -51.15 23.07 -1.56
N ASP A 13 -52.04 22.94 -0.57
CA ASP A 13 -52.91 24.02 -0.15
C ASP A 13 -52.16 25.10 0.63
N LYS A 14 -51.10 24.73 1.34
CA LYS A 14 -50.23 25.67 2.05
C LYS A 14 -49.27 26.40 1.11
N TYR A 15 -48.94 25.81 -0.03
CA TYR A 15 -47.93 26.32 -0.97
C TYR A 15 -48.47 26.59 -2.40
N LYS A 16 -49.78 26.71 -2.50
CA LYS A 16 -50.45 27.11 -3.75
C LYS A 16 -49.82 28.40 -4.29
N ASN A 17 -49.36 28.35 -5.53
CA ASN A 17 -48.82 29.47 -6.30
C ASN A 17 -47.33 29.83 -6.13
N SER A 18 -46.49 28.99 -5.54
CA SER A 18 -45.04 29.19 -5.61
C SER A 18 -44.31 27.93 -5.99
N SER A 19 -43.48 27.99 -7.03
CA SER A 19 -42.54 26.92 -7.39
C SER A 19 -41.31 26.88 -6.47
N ASN A 20 -41.14 27.89 -5.65
CA ASN A 20 -40.04 28.01 -4.68
C ASN A 20 -40.58 28.46 -3.34
N VAL A 21 -40.44 27.59 -2.36
CA VAL A 21 -40.93 27.80 -0.99
C VAL A 21 -40.36 29.02 -0.32
N PHE A 22 -39.11 29.37 -0.58
CA PHE A 22 -38.45 30.54 0.00
C PHE A 22 -38.87 31.86 -0.62
N LEU A 23 -39.49 31.82 -1.80
CA LEU A 23 -39.94 33.00 -2.54
C LEU A 23 -41.45 33.23 -2.47
N ARG A 24 -42.18 32.42 -1.70
CA ARG A 24 -43.62 32.49 -1.62
C ARG A 24 -44.11 33.83 -1.04
N LYS A 25 -44.99 34.51 -1.74
CA LYS A 25 -45.73 35.64 -1.24
C LYS A 25 -47.00 35.17 -0.54
N SER A 26 -47.06 35.28 0.77
CA SER A 26 -48.29 34.99 1.55
C SER A 26 -49.39 36.03 1.24
N LYS A 27 -50.61 35.56 1.00
CA LYS A 27 -51.79 36.41 0.81
C LYS A 27 -52.59 36.66 2.12
N SER A 28 -52.07 36.19 3.27
CA SER A 28 -52.77 36.31 4.53
C SER A 28 -52.71 37.72 5.09
N SER A 29 -53.82 38.19 5.68
CA SER A 29 -53.99 39.54 6.21
C SER A 29 -53.51 39.74 7.67
N ARG A 30 -53.04 38.68 8.37
CA ARG A 30 -52.58 38.76 9.77
C ARG A 30 -51.04 38.71 9.82
N LYS A 31 -50.44 39.78 10.35
CA LYS A 31 -48.97 39.95 10.36
C LYS A 31 -48.25 38.95 11.29
N ASP A 32 -48.83 38.57 12.41
CA ASP A 32 -48.16 37.79 13.45
C ASP A 32 -48.05 36.30 13.09
N ASN A 33 -49.10 35.70 12.55
CA ASN A 33 -49.09 34.28 12.12
C ASN A 33 -48.20 34.03 10.93
N LYS A 34 -47.86 35.06 10.15
CA LYS A 34 -47.02 34.90 8.94
C LYS A 34 -45.55 34.64 9.26
N THR A 35 -45.07 35.20 10.35
CA THR A 35 -43.67 35.04 10.75
C THR A 35 -43.46 33.67 11.34
N GLU A 36 -44.37 33.19 12.19
CA GLU A 36 -44.36 31.85 12.76
C GLU A 36 -44.46 30.77 11.66
N ASP A 37 -45.47 30.87 10.78
CA ASP A 37 -45.64 29.97 9.63
C ASP A 37 -44.41 29.94 8.68
N PHE A 38 -43.70 31.08 8.54
CA PHE A 38 -42.49 31.15 7.77
C PHE A 38 -41.36 30.36 8.44
N TRP A 39 -41.13 30.54 9.74
CA TRP A 39 -40.06 29.87 10.45
C TRP A 39 -40.29 28.38 10.57
N ASP A 40 -41.52 27.93 10.85
CA ASP A 40 -41.88 26.50 10.88
C ASP A 40 -41.64 25.82 9.53
N ASN A 41 -42.03 26.49 8.45
CA ASN A 41 -41.76 25.98 7.11
C ASN A 41 -40.28 25.97 6.78
N PHE A 42 -39.54 26.99 7.18
CA PHE A 42 -38.11 27.10 6.95
C PHE A 42 -37.35 25.95 7.68
N GLU A 43 -37.67 25.75 8.96
CA GLU A 43 -37.11 24.65 9.77
C GLU A 43 -37.38 23.28 9.12
N TYR A 44 -38.63 23.04 8.72
CA TYR A 44 -39.03 21.82 8.06
C TYR A 44 -38.24 21.55 6.78
N TYR A 45 -38.07 22.55 5.92
CA TYR A 45 -37.32 22.37 4.66
C TYR A 45 -35.83 22.25 4.90
N ILE A 46 -35.25 22.93 5.84
CA ILE A 46 -33.84 22.81 6.19
C ILE A 46 -33.56 21.39 6.72
N THR A 47 -34.41 20.91 7.64
CA THR A 47 -34.30 19.55 8.18
C THR A 47 -34.42 18.50 7.05
N TYR A 48 -35.43 18.62 6.20
CA TYR A 48 -35.60 17.73 5.05
C TYR A 48 -34.40 17.71 4.12
N TYR A 49 -33.84 18.86 3.78
CA TYR A 49 -32.70 18.93 2.89
C TYR A 49 -31.39 18.48 3.55
N ARG A 50 -31.24 18.62 4.86
CA ARG A 50 -30.11 18.06 5.62
C ARG A 50 -30.12 16.54 5.59
N GLU A 51 -31.27 15.92 5.64
CA GLU A 51 -31.43 14.46 5.49
C GLU A 51 -31.35 14.01 4.02
N ASN A 52 -31.70 14.90 3.09
CA ASN A 52 -31.77 14.62 1.67
C ASN A 52 -30.93 15.60 0.82
N PRO A 53 -29.61 15.66 1.00
CA PRO A 53 -28.75 16.66 0.36
C PRO A 53 -28.78 16.58 -1.18
N HIS A 54 -28.96 15.40 -1.74
CA HIS A 54 -29.13 15.21 -3.17
C HIS A 54 -30.36 15.93 -3.72
N ARG A 55 -31.44 16.01 -2.92
CA ARG A 55 -32.64 16.78 -3.26
C ARG A 55 -32.39 18.27 -3.20
N PHE A 56 -31.64 18.73 -2.20
CA PHE A 56 -31.23 20.14 -2.13
C PHE A 56 -30.46 20.57 -3.38
N CYS A 57 -29.52 19.73 -3.82
CA CYS A 57 -28.75 20.02 -5.03
C CYS A 57 -29.62 20.11 -6.28
N VAL A 58 -30.59 19.20 -6.46
CA VAL A 58 -31.45 19.15 -7.65
C VAL A 58 -32.58 20.18 -7.59
N GLU A 59 -33.28 20.27 -6.47
CA GLU A 59 -34.53 21.05 -6.33
C GLU A 59 -34.28 22.53 -6.02
N TYR A 60 -33.29 22.81 -5.15
CA TYR A 60 -32.99 24.20 -4.77
C TYR A 60 -31.85 24.78 -5.59
N LEU A 61 -30.68 24.11 -5.63
CA LEU A 61 -29.54 24.65 -6.35
C LEU A 61 -29.69 24.53 -7.88
N GLY A 62 -30.59 23.69 -8.37
CA GLY A 62 -30.82 23.48 -9.80
C GLY A 62 -29.69 22.71 -10.50
N ILE A 63 -28.90 21.93 -9.74
CA ILE A 63 -27.80 21.15 -10.27
C ILE A 63 -28.36 19.82 -10.81
N ASN A 64 -28.09 19.54 -12.08
CA ASN A 64 -28.52 18.29 -12.68
C ASN A 64 -27.53 17.16 -12.32
N LEU A 65 -28.00 16.16 -11.56
CA LEU A 65 -27.21 15.03 -11.11
C LEU A 65 -27.80 13.73 -11.65
N HIS A 66 -26.94 12.85 -12.17
CA HIS A 66 -27.32 11.47 -12.49
C HIS A 66 -27.73 10.71 -11.21
N TRP A 67 -28.54 9.65 -11.34
CA TRP A 67 -29.03 8.87 -10.20
C TRP A 67 -27.90 8.34 -9.29
N TRP A 68 -26.81 7.87 -9.89
CA TRP A 68 -25.65 7.36 -9.15
C TRP A 68 -24.88 8.48 -8.43
N GLN A 69 -24.84 9.68 -9.00
CA GLN A 69 -24.25 10.86 -8.33
C GLN A 69 -25.09 11.29 -7.12
N GLN A 70 -26.42 11.22 -7.24
CA GLN A 70 -27.33 11.49 -6.12
C GLN A 70 -27.13 10.48 -4.98
N PHE A 71 -26.98 9.18 -5.33
CA PHE A 71 -26.73 8.12 -4.37
C PHE A 71 -25.38 8.32 -3.64
N ILE A 72 -24.30 8.56 -4.37
CA ILE A 72 -22.96 8.79 -3.79
C ILE A 72 -22.98 10.01 -2.89
N LEU A 73 -23.59 11.12 -3.34
CA LEU A 73 -23.71 12.35 -2.55
C LEU A 73 -24.45 12.10 -1.23
N TRP A 74 -25.51 11.31 -1.27
CA TRP A 74 -26.27 10.95 -0.07
C TRP A 74 -25.44 10.09 0.90
N MET A 75 -24.74 9.11 0.40
CA MET A 75 -23.85 8.28 1.22
C MET A 75 -22.71 9.09 1.85
N MET A 76 -21.97 9.88 1.04
CA MET A 76 -20.89 10.76 1.53
C MET A 76 -21.36 11.74 2.60
N TRP A 77 -22.64 12.09 2.59
CA TRP A 77 -23.21 13.03 3.56
C TRP A 77 -23.41 12.40 4.93
N HIS A 78 -23.78 11.14 4.98
CA HIS A 78 -24.13 10.40 6.18
C HIS A 78 -22.97 9.60 6.78
N THR A 79 -21.85 9.51 6.07
CA THR A 79 -20.63 8.85 6.54
C THR A 79 -19.53 9.88 6.81
N GLY A 80 -18.69 9.64 7.83
CA GLY A 80 -17.58 10.53 8.17
C GLY A 80 -16.37 10.37 7.24
N ASN A 81 -16.10 9.15 6.79
CA ASN A 81 -14.91 8.81 6.03
C ASN A 81 -15.27 8.17 4.69
N THR A 82 -14.78 8.75 3.60
CA THR A 82 -15.11 8.31 2.24
C THR A 82 -13.85 8.12 1.39
N ILE A 83 -13.69 6.95 0.81
CA ILE A 83 -12.77 6.72 -0.31
C ILE A 83 -13.58 6.64 -1.60
N PHE A 84 -13.33 7.57 -2.53
CA PHE A 84 -14.00 7.63 -3.81
C PHE A 84 -13.01 7.39 -4.96
N LEU A 85 -12.90 6.13 -5.36
CA LEU A 85 -12.10 5.67 -6.50
C LEU A 85 -12.97 5.70 -7.76
N ALA A 86 -12.50 6.32 -8.81
CA ALA A 86 -13.27 6.32 -10.03
C ALA A 86 -12.43 6.65 -11.28
N SER A 87 -12.89 6.19 -12.43
CA SER A 87 -12.22 6.41 -13.71
C SER A 87 -12.00 7.89 -14.01
N ARG A 88 -11.01 8.18 -14.82
CA ARG A 88 -10.80 9.55 -15.32
C ARG A 88 -12.01 10.03 -16.13
N GLY A 89 -12.36 11.30 -15.93
CA GLY A 89 -13.44 11.95 -16.69
C GLY A 89 -14.86 11.64 -16.21
N ILE A 90 -15.07 10.77 -15.20
CA ILE A 90 -16.41 10.45 -14.70
C ILE A 90 -17.03 11.56 -13.84
N GLY A 91 -16.20 12.53 -13.38
CA GLY A 91 -16.71 13.68 -12.62
C GLY A 91 -16.54 13.56 -11.10
N LYS A 92 -15.55 12.82 -10.58
CA LYS A 92 -15.20 12.76 -9.13
C LYS A 92 -15.18 14.16 -8.51
N THR A 93 -14.28 14.98 -9.01
CA THR A 93 -14.06 16.35 -8.53
C THR A 93 -15.31 17.21 -8.63
N TYR A 94 -16.08 17.08 -9.73
CA TYR A 94 -17.34 17.81 -9.89
C TYR A 94 -18.33 17.47 -8.77
N LEU A 95 -18.58 16.18 -8.53
CA LEU A 95 -19.53 15.73 -7.50
C LEU A 95 -19.08 16.15 -6.09
N THR A 96 -17.78 16.08 -5.81
CA THR A 96 -17.24 16.50 -4.52
C THR A 96 -17.35 18.01 -4.32
N MET A 97 -17.18 18.82 -5.38
CA MET A 97 -17.43 20.26 -5.28
C MET A 97 -18.91 20.58 -5.05
N VAL A 98 -19.83 19.84 -5.68
CA VAL A 98 -21.28 19.92 -5.41
C VAL A 98 -21.56 19.59 -3.93
N TYR A 99 -20.94 18.54 -3.38
CA TYR A 99 -21.01 18.21 -1.96
C TYR A 99 -20.55 19.38 -1.07
N CYS A 100 -19.37 19.97 -1.37
CA CYS A 100 -18.84 21.10 -0.61
C CYS A 100 -19.77 22.32 -0.65
N ILE A 101 -20.36 22.63 -1.80
CA ILE A 101 -21.35 23.72 -1.96
C ILE A 101 -22.59 23.44 -1.10
N ALA A 102 -23.18 22.25 -1.21
CA ALA A 102 -24.38 21.89 -0.48
C ALA A 102 -24.14 21.92 1.05
N LYS A 103 -23.00 21.37 1.50
CA LYS A 103 -22.63 21.37 2.93
C LYS A 103 -22.42 22.80 3.45
N SER A 104 -21.78 23.67 2.66
CA SER A 104 -21.56 25.08 3.00
C SER A 104 -22.85 25.88 3.10
N CYS A 105 -23.87 25.54 2.31
CA CYS A 105 -25.17 26.19 2.36
C CYS A 105 -26.04 25.69 3.52
N LEU A 106 -26.12 24.37 3.70
CA LEU A 106 -26.99 23.74 4.70
C LEU A 106 -26.44 23.80 6.12
N TYR A 107 -25.12 23.95 6.27
CA TYR A 107 -24.42 24.05 7.55
C TYR A 107 -23.57 25.33 7.60
N PRO A 108 -24.16 26.45 7.95
CA PRO A 108 -23.47 27.74 8.02
C PRO A 108 -22.24 27.71 8.93
N GLY A 109 -21.16 28.37 8.51
CA GLY A 109 -19.89 28.40 9.24
C GLY A 109 -19.02 27.16 9.09
N THR A 110 -19.31 26.27 8.11
CA THR A 110 -18.46 25.12 7.79
C THR A 110 -17.18 25.58 7.09
N ILE A 111 -16.06 25.07 7.55
CA ILE A 111 -14.75 25.26 6.94
C ILE A 111 -14.35 23.99 6.22
N THR A 112 -14.14 24.09 4.91
CA THR A 112 -13.70 22.99 4.06
C THR A 112 -12.28 23.26 3.55
N ARG A 113 -11.40 22.29 3.64
CA ARG A 113 -10.07 22.33 3.02
C ARG A 113 -9.99 21.30 1.91
N VAL A 114 -9.55 21.74 0.74
CA VAL A 114 -9.37 20.90 -0.44
C VAL A 114 -7.87 20.80 -0.70
N ALA A 115 -7.30 19.65 -0.39
CA ALA A 115 -5.90 19.37 -0.53
C ALA A 115 -5.60 18.77 -1.91
N ALA A 116 -4.50 19.21 -2.52
CA ALA A 116 -3.95 18.62 -3.74
C ALA A 116 -2.42 18.62 -3.68
N ALA A 117 -1.79 17.78 -4.49
CA ALA A 117 -0.34 17.64 -4.51
C ALA A 117 0.39 18.95 -4.87
N ASN A 118 -0.26 19.84 -5.64
CA ASN A 118 0.32 21.14 -5.98
C ASN A 118 -0.74 22.25 -6.09
N LYS A 119 -0.29 23.51 -5.97
CA LYS A 119 -1.15 24.71 -6.03
C LYS A 119 -1.98 24.82 -7.31
N LYS A 120 -1.45 24.39 -8.45
CA LYS A 120 -2.15 24.49 -9.74
C LYS A 120 -3.35 23.55 -9.79
N GLN A 121 -3.20 22.33 -9.31
CA GLN A 121 -4.30 21.37 -9.21
C GLN A 121 -5.37 21.88 -8.25
N ALA A 122 -4.96 22.35 -7.06
CA ALA A 122 -5.87 22.92 -6.08
C ALA A 122 -6.72 24.07 -6.68
N ALA A 123 -6.10 24.98 -7.41
CA ALA A 123 -6.83 26.08 -8.09
C ALA A 123 -7.82 25.57 -9.17
N LEU A 124 -7.48 24.50 -9.89
CA LEU A 124 -8.37 23.88 -10.88
C LEU A 124 -9.62 23.28 -10.24
N LEU A 125 -9.50 22.73 -9.02
CA LEU A 125 -10.65 22.21 -8.27
C LEU A 125 -11.68 23.32 -8.01
N LEU A 126 -11.24 24.46 -7.49
CA LEU A 126 -12.15 25.57 -7.23
C LEU A 126 -12.66 26.25 -8.51
N ALA A 127 -11.93 26.16 -9.63
CA ALA A 127 -12.42 26.63 -10.92
C ALA A 127 -13.69 25.88 -11.38
N LYS A 128 -13.87 24.62 -10.96
CA LYS A 128 -15.11 23.85 -11.20
C LYS A 128 -16.32 24.50 -10.52
N VAL A 129 -16.16 25.12 -9.38
CA VAL A 129 -17.26 25.84 -8.72
C VAL A 129 -17.72 27.03 -9.57
N LYS A 130 -16.82 27.75 -10.24
CA LYS A 130 -17.21 28.81 -11.19
C LYS A 130 -18.01 28.26 -12.38
N GLU A 131 -17.71 27.07 -12.84
CA GLU A 131 -18.49 26.41 -13.88
C GLU A 131 -19.90 26.08 -13.39
N ILE A 132 -20.02 25.52 -12.18
CA ILE A 132 -21.32 25.24 -11.55
C ILE A 132 -22.10 26.55 -11.36
N GLN A 133 -21.47 27.58 -10.83
CA GLN A 133 -22.07 28.90 -10.60
C GLN A 133 -22.69 29.50 -11.88
N ARG A 134 -21.97 29.43 -13.00
CA ARG A 134 -22.47 29.95 -14.27
C ARG A 134 -23.72 29.24 -14.79
N ASN A 135 -23.83 27.94 -14.51
CA ASN A 135 -24.93 27.10 -14.97
C ASN A 135 -26.11 27.04 -13.98
N CYS A 136 -25.89 27.44 -12.73
CA CYS A 136 -26.85 27.32 -11.64
C CYS A 136 -26.98 28.65 -10.88
N PRO A 137 -27.94 29.52 -11.25
CA PRO A 137 -28.10 30.85 -10.64
C PRO A 137 -28.32 30.84 -9.12
N MET A 138 -28.86 29.76 -8.57
CA MET A 138 -29.03 29.62 -7.13
C MET A 138 -27.70 29.41 -6.41
N VAL A 139 -26.73 28.75 -7.06
CA VAL A 139 -25.36 28.63 -6.52
C VAL A 139 -24.68 30.01 -6.49
N GLU A 140 -24.86 30.82 -7.54
CA GLU A 140 -24.35 32.20 -7.55
C GLU A 140 -24.89 33.02 -6.38
N ARG A 141 -26.17 32.84 -6.07
CA ARG A 141 -26.83 33.56 -4.97
C ARG A 141 -26.31 33.19 -3.58
N GLU A 142 -25.84 31.95 -3.39
CA GLU A 142 -25.31 31.48 -2.12
C GLU A 142 -23.84 31.90 -1.88
N ILE A 143 -23.10 32.16 -2.98
CA ILE A 143 -21.68 32.53 -2.92
C ILE A 143 -21.53 34.04 -2.72
N LYS A 144 -20.79 34.43 -1.69
CA LYS A 144 -20.45 35.81 -1.37
C LYS A 144 -19.26 36.32 -2.16
N ASP A 145 -18.21 35.52 -2.28
CA ASP A 145 -16.95 35.88 -2.96
C ASP A 145 -16.19 34.66 -3.43
N ILE A 146 -15.49 34.80 -4.58
CA ILE A 146 -14.59 33.78 -5.11
C ILE A 146 -13.24 34.43 -5.44
N SER A 147 -12.22 34.07 -4.70
CA SER A 147 -10.82 34.41 -4.98
C SER A 147 -10.09 33.20 -5.54
N LEU A 148 -9.50 33.34 -6.75
CA LEU A 148 -8.64 32.31 -7.38
C LEU A 148 -7.20 32.83 -7.52
N ALA A 149 -6.68 33.46 -6.45
CA ALA A 149 -5.30 33.92 -6.41
C ALA A 149 -4.31 32.75 -6.51
N LYS A 150 -3.10 33.01 -7.05
CA LYS A 150 -2.08 31.96 -7.25
C LYS A 150 -1.66 31.24 -5.96
N ASP A 151 -1.75 31.92 -4.83
CA ASP A 151 -1.25 31.40 -3.57
C ASP A 151 -2.33 30.81 -2.68
N GLU A 152 -3.56 31.28 -2.80
CA GLU A 152 -4.70 30.80 -2.02
C GLU A 152 -5.99 30.99 -2.83
N ALA A 153 -6.57 29.88 -3.27
CA ALA A 153 -7.89 29.92 -3.88
C ALA A 153 -8.94 29.60 -2.80
N ARG A 154 -9.96 30.45 -2.69
CA ARG A 154 -11.04 30.29 -1.71
C ARG A 154 -12.39 30.77 -2.23
N ILE A 155 -13.44 30.20 -1.65
CA ILE A 155 -14.83 30.55 -1.89
C ILE A 155 -15.47 30.83 -0.54
N LEU A 156 -16.11 31.99 -0.43
CA LEU A 156 -16.84 32.40 0.75
C LEU A 156 -18.34 32.36 0.47
N PHE A 157 -19.11 31.81 1.39
CA PHE A 157 -20.56 31.75 1.32
C PHE A 157 -21.21 32.81 2.24
N HIS A 158 -22.42 33.24 1.91
CA HIS A 158 -23.15 34.20 2.74
C HIS A 158 -23.42 33.68 4.16
N GLY A 159 -23.58 32.36 4.34
CA GLY A 159 -23.68 31.69 5.63
C GLY A 159 -22.42 31.70 6.50
N GLY A 160 -21.31 32.30 6.03
CA GLY A 160 -20.02 32.31 6.71
C GLY A 160 -19.20 31.05 6.54
N SER A 161 -19.63 30.12 5.71
CA SER A 161 -18.86 28.94 5.32
C SER A 161 -17.75 29.29 4.33
N GLU A 162 -16.67 28.54 4.36
CA GLU A 162 -15.50 28.71 3.50
C GLU A 162 -15.06 27.39 2.87
N VAL A 163 -14.73 27.42 1.59
CA VAL A 163 -14.01 26.34 0.89
C VAL A 163 -12.70 26.91 0.38
N ALA A 164 -11.57 26.42 0.89
CA ALA A 164 -10.25 26.90 0.50
C ALA A 164 -9.31 25.75 0.14
N THR A 165 -8.33 26.05 -0.71
CA THR A 165 -7.31 25.07 -1.11
C THR A 165 -6.16 25.04 -0.15
N VAL A 166 -5.57 23.86 0.01
CA VAL A 166 -4.33 23.65 0.76
C VAL A 166 -3.40 22.76 -0.05
N VAL A 167 -2.09 23.02 0.03
CA VAL A 167 -1.08 22.18 -0.63
C VAL A 167 -0.62 21.10 0.34
N ALA A 168 -0.49 19.86 -0.16
CA ALA A 168 0.02 18.74 0.61
C ALA A 168 1.50 18.92 0.95
N SER A 169 1.77 19.58 2.07
CA SER A 169 3.12 19.85 2.57
C SER A 169 3.12 20.09 4.08
N ASP A 170 4.26 19.94 4.72
CA ASP A 170 4.46 20.27 6.15
C ASP A 170 4.09 21.71 6.53
N ASN A 171 4.16 22.62 5.58
CA ASN A 171 3.82 24.04 5.81
C ASN A 171 2.32 24.28 6.04
N ALA A 172 1.48 23.29 5.75
CA ALA A 172 0.04 23.37 5.98
C ALA A 172 -0.35 23.20 7.47
N ARG A 173 0.60 22.87 8.34
CA ARG A 173 0.33 22.68 9.78
C ARG A 173 -0.34 23.89 10.41
N GLY A 174 -1.35 23.64 11.24
CA GLY A 174 -2.08 24.67 11.95
C GLY A 174 -3.46 25.01 11.39
N GLU A 175 -3.76 24.58 10.18
CA GLU A 175 -5.10 24.69 9.60
C GLU A 175 -6.12 23.85 10.39
N ARG A 176 -7.39 24.24 10.30
CA ARG A 176 -8.52 23.52 10.92
C ARG A 176 -9.69 23.52 9.96
N CYS A 177 -10.40 22.38 9.90
CA CYS A 177 -11.59 22.26 9.07
C CYS A 177 -12.55 21.19 9.64
N GLN A 178 -13.79 21.22 9.16
CA GLN A 178 -14.76 20.17 9.41
C GLN A 178 -14.87 19.20 8.24
N ILE A 179 -14.43 19.63 7.06
CA ILE A 179 -14.41 18.81 5.86
C ILE A 179 -13.04 18.91 5.25
N LEU A 180 -12.38 17.79 5.12
CA LEU A 180 -11.12 17.65 4.40
C LEU A 180 -11.34 16.80 3.15
N VAL A 181 -11.00 17.36 2.00
CA VAL A 181 -10.99 16.66 0.71
C VAL A 181 -9.54 16.52 0.26
N VAL A 182 -9.10 15.33 -0.04
CA VAL A 182 -7.78 15.07 -0.62
C VAL A 182 -7.97 14.55 -2.04
N ASP A 183 -7.62 15.35 -3.04
CA ASP A 183 -7.67 14.93 -4.45
C ASP A 183 -6.34 14.32 -4.89
N GLU A 184 -6.42 13.34 -5.79
CA GLU A 184 -5.28 12.53 -6.24
C GLU A 184 -4.51 11.90 -5.05
N ARG A 185 -5.25 11.30 -4.11
CA ARG A 185 -4.74 10.71 -2.85
C ARG A 185 -3.54 9.77 -3.06
N GLU A 186 -3.50 9.05 -4.18
CA GLU A 186 -2.42 8.11 -4.53
C GLU A 186 -1.04 8.75 -4.55
N ILE A 187 -0.94 10.02 -4.93
CA ILE A 187 0.33 10.75 -5.01
C ILE A 187 0.65 11.60 -3.78
N VAL A 188 -0.22 11.63 -2.79
CA VAL A 188 0.00 12.35 -1.54
C VAL A 188 0.66 11.40 -0.53
N ASP A 189 1.77 11.85 0.04
CA ASP A 189 2.53 11.09 1.03
C ASP A 189 1.66 10.77 2.26
N LYS A 190 1.68 9.50 2.71
CA LYS A 190 0.94 9.05 3.88
C LYS A 190 1.32 9.82 5.14
N ASP A 191 2.57 10.15 5.32
CA ASP A 191 3.06 10.94 6.46
C ASP A 191 2.42 12.33 6.52
N ILE A 192 2.17 12.95 5.39
CA ILE A 192 1.45 14.24 5.31
C ILE A 192 -0.02 14.04 5.70
N ILE A 193 -0.65 12.97 5.25
CA ILE A 193 -2.02 12.65 5.65
C ILE A 193 -2.11 12.49 7.18
N ASP A 194 -1.32 11.60 7.75
CA ASP A 194 -1.42 11.21 9.15
C ASP A 194 -0.97 12.33 10.11
N LYS A 195 0.12 13.03 9.79
CA LYS A 195 0.76 13.99 10.71
C LYS A 195 0.31 15.43 10.51
N VAL A 196 -0.20 15.78 9.33
CA VAL A 196 -0.59 17.15 8.99
C VAL A 196 -2.10 17.25 8.79
N PHE A 197 -2.70 16.42 7.95
CA PHE A 197 -4.07 16.58 7.50
C PHE A 197 -5.12 16.03 8.48
N ILE A 198 -4.93 14.84 9.03
CA ILE A 198 -5.87 14.27 10.02
C ILE A 198 -6.06 15.22 11.23
N PRO A 199 -5.01 15.87 11.78
CA PRO A 199 -5.17 16.88 12.82
C PRO A 199 -6.05 18.09 12.45
N PHE A 200 -6.29 18.42 11.17
CA PHE A 200 -7.20 19.49 10.77
C PHE A 200 -8.63 19.22 11.22
N LEU A 201 -9.04 17.95 11.23
CA LEU A 201 -10.38 17.48 11.55
C LEU A 201 -10.68 17.46 13.06
N THR A 202 -9.79 17.98 13.90
CA THR A 202 -10.03 18.03 15.36
C THR A 202 -10.96 19.19 15.80
N ALA A 203 -11.22 20.16 14.92
CA ALA A 203 -12.02 21.32 15.23
C ALA A 203 -13.51 21.07 14.97
N THR A 204 -14.36 21.40 15.94
CA THR A 204 -15.82 21.40 15.76
C THR A 204 -16.28 22.67 15.05
N ARG A 205 -17.38 22.56 14.30
CA ARG A 205 -18.01 23.70 13.63
C ARG A 205 -18.46 24.75 14.66
N GLN A 206 -18.26 26.03 14.34
CA GLN A 206 -18.65 27.17 15.18
C GLN A 206 -19.65 28.06 14.42
N PRO A 207 -20.90 27.64 14.30
CA PRO A 207 -21.91 28.43 13.59
C PRO A 207 -22.16 29.77 14.25
N PRO A 208 -22.50 30.82 13.49
CA PRO A 208 -22.66 32.18 13.99
C PRO A 208 -23.66 32.33 15.14
N TYR A 209 -24.69 31.49 15.21
CA TYR A 209 -25.72 31.55 16.26
C TYR A 209 -25.18 31.14 17.65
N LEU A 210 -24.08 30.41 17.75
CA LEU A 210 -23.45 30.08 19.05
C LEU A 210 -22.87 31.30 19.77
N LYS A 211 -22.81 32.45 19.13
CA LYS A 211 -22.47 33.72 19.80
C LYS A 211 -23.53 34.18 20.79
N TYR A 212 -24.78 33.75 20.58
CA TYR A 212 -25.89 34.12 21.45
C TYR A 212 -26.03 33.12 22.62
N ALA A 213 -26.19 33.62 23.85
CA ALA A 213 -26.19 32.79 25.04
C ALA A 213 -27.29 31.73 25.04
N GLU A 214 -28.45 32.07 24.47
CA GLU A 214 -29.63 31.22 24.35
C GLU A 214 -29.42 29.97 23.49
N TYR A 215 -28.48 30.02 22.52
CA TYR A 215 -28.20 28.92 21.60
C TYR A 215 -26.94 28.12 21.93
N LYS A 216 -26.18 28.49 22.99
CA LYS A 216 -24.94 27.79 23.37
C LYS A 216 -25.15 26.31 23.70
N HIS A 217 -26.34 25.94 24.16
CA HIS A 217 -26.71 24.58 24.50
C HIS A 217 -26.92 23.69 23.24
N LEU A 218 -27.17 24.31 22.08
CA LEU A 218 -27.36 23.62 20.80
C LEU A 218 -26.04 23.29 20.11
N LYS A 219 -25.03 22.98 20.88
CA LYS A 219 -23.74 22.58 20.35
C LYS A 219 -23.92 21.26 19.56
N GLU A 220 -24.04 21.40 18.26
CA GLU A 220 -24.26 20.27 17.37
C GLU A 220 -23.05 19.32 17.47
N LEU A 221 -23.31 18.06 17.74
CA LEU A 221 -22.33 16.98 17.70
C LEU A 221 -22.27 16.46 16.25
N GLU A 222 -21.73 17.29 15.36
CA GLU A 222 -21.52 16.86 13.96
C GLU A 222 -20.20 16.12 13.86
N THR A 223 -20.18 15.05 13.07
CA THR A 223 -18.96 14.37 12.67
C THR A 223 -18.24 15.20 11.59
N ASN A 224 -16.93 15.29 11.69
CA ASN A 224 -16.11 15.87 10.64
C ASN A 224 -15.93 14.84 9.50
N HIS A 225 -15.75 15.32 8.28
CA HIS A 225 -15.69 14.46 7.09
C HIS A 225 -14.30 14.45 6.48
N PHE A 226 -13.81 13.24 6.22
CA PHE A 226 -12.60 13.00 5.45
C PHE A 226 -12.94 12.32 4.12
N ILE A 227 -12.62 12.97 3.00
CA ILE A 227 -12.99 12.52 1.67
C ILE A 227 -11.72 12.40 0.82
N GLU A 228 -11.42 11.21 0.38
CA GLU A 228 -10.28 10.88 -0.45
C GLU A 228 -10.72 10.54 -1.87
N LEU A 229 -10.16 11.26 -2.83
CA LEU A 229 -10.46 11.08 -4.26
C LEU A 229 -9.23 10.59 -4.99
N SER A 230 -9.35 9.51 -5.75
CA SER A 230 -8.26 9.02 -6.58
C SER A 230 -8.75 8.16 -7.75
N SER A 231 -7.88 7.89 -8.72
CA SER A 231 -7.87 6.61 -9.42
C SER A 231 -7.21 5.58 -8.49
N ILE A 232 -7.44 4.29 -8.75
CA ILE A 232 -6.77 3.26 -7.95
C ILE A 232 -5.32 3.10 -8.43
N GLY A 233 -4.40 2.96 -7.47
CA GLY A 233 -2.99 2.74 -7.77
C GLY A 233 -2.58 1.27 -7.70
N SER A 234 -1.35 1.05 -7.22
CA SER A 234 -0.81 -0.28 -6.97
C SER A 234 -1.40 -0.88 -5.69
N LYS A 235 -1.50 -2.22 -5.64
CA LYS A 235 -1.86 -2.96 -4.41
C LYS A 235 -0.87 -2.78 -3.26
N THR A 236 0.31 -2.25 -3.55
CA THR A 236 1.32 -1.92 -2.54
C THR A 236 1.24 -0.47 -2.06
N SER A 237 0.31 0.32 -2.58
CA SER A 237 0.16 1.72 -2.20
C SER A 237 -0.52 1.86 -0.83
N SER A 238 -0.22 2.98 -0.16
CA SER A 238 -0.87 3.33 1.11
C SER A 238 -2.37 3.51 0.97
N LEU A 239 -2.83 4.03 -0.17
CA LEU A 239 -4.25 4.17 -0.47
C LEU A 239 -4.95 2.81 -0.58
N TYR A 240 -4.31 1.82 -1.22
CA TYR A 240 -4.89 0.48 -1.32
C TYR A 240 -5.01 -0.19 0.05
N THR A 241 -3.99 -0.07 0.90
CA THR A 241 -4.04 -0.58 2.28
C THR A 241 -5.17 0.09 3.06
N GLU A 242 -5.36 1.38 2.92
CA GLU A 242 -6.43 2.14 3.57
C GLU A 242 -7.81 1.77 3.03
N PHE A 243 -7.92 1.54 1.72
CA PHE A 243 -9.12 1.00 1.07
C PHE A 243 -9.54 -0.36 1.67
N GLU A 244 -8.59 -1.29 1.86
CA GLU A 244 -8.87 -2.59 2.49
C GLU A 244 -9.27 -2.43 3.97
N GLN A 245 -8.65 -1.52 4.71
CA GLN A 245 -9.05 -1.20 6.08
C GLN A 245 -10.48 -0.66 6.14
N TYR A 246 -10.88 0.26 5.25
CA TYR A 246 -12.26 0.76 5.19
C TYR A 246 -13.24 -0.35 4.87
N LEU A 247 -12.92 -1.27 3.96
CA LEU A 247 -13.76 -2.44 3.68
C LEU A 247 -13.93 -3.34 4.92
N ASN A 248 -12.88 -3.49 5.74
CA ASN A 248 -12.97 -4.26 6.97
C ASN A 248 -13.86 -3.55 8.00
N PHE A 249 -13.73 -2.24 8.19
CA PHE A 249 -14.62 -1.47 9.07
C PHE A 249 -16.09 -1.56 8.63
N ILE A 250 -16.36 -1.51 7.32
CA ILE A 250 -17.72 -1.69 6.79
C ILE A 250 -18.24 -3.11 7.06
N ARG A 251 -17.40 -4.15 6.99
CA ARG A 251 -17.78 -5.52 7.35
C ARG A 251 -18.07 -5.70 8.83
N GLU A 252 -17.46 -4.88 9.68
CA GLU A 252 -17.70 -4.81 11.13
C GLU A 252 -18.88 -3.91 11.50
N ASP A 253 -19.77 -3.62 10.53
CA ASP A 253 -20.97 -2.78 10.69
C ASP A 253 -20.70 -1.33 11.12
N SER A 254 -19.54 -0.77 10.78
CA SER A 254 -19.27 0.65 11.02
C SER A 254 -20.03 1.52 10.01
N GLU A 255 -20.87 2.43 10.52
CA GLU A 255 -21.64 3.40 9.73
C GLU A 255 -20.81 4.61 9.29
N ASP A 256 -19.59 4.78 9.83
CA ASP A 256 -18.75 5.96 9.60
C ASP A 256 -17.91 5.89 8.33
N TYR A 257 -17.89 4.76 7.64
CA TYR A 257 -17.03 4.53 6.48
C TYR A 257 -17.82 4.18 5.24
N CYS A 258 -17.44 4.74 4.10
CA CYS A 258 -17.93 4.27 2.80
C CYS A 258 -16.83 4.28 1.74
N VAL A 259 -16.99 3.37 0.77
CA VAL A 259 -16.06 3.20 -0.34
C VAL A 259 -16.84 3.10 -1.65
N PHE A 260 -16.42 3.87 -2.63
CA PHE A 260 -16.94 3.81 -3.99
C PHE A 260 -15.84 3.47 -4.98
N SER A 261 -16.14 2.53 -5.88
CA SER A 261 -15.28 2.18 -7.01
C SER A 261 -16.12 2.25 -8.30
N LEU A 262 -15.88 3.27 -9.13
CA LEU A 262 -16.67 3.55 -10.33
C LEU A 262 -15.84 3.42 -11.60
N PRO A 263 -15.91 2.29 -12.31
CA PRO A 263 -15.26 2.14 -13.60
C PRO A 263 -15.96 2.94 -14.70
N TYR A 264 -15.27 3.12 -15.84
CA TYR A 264 -15.71 3.95 -16.95
C TYR A 264 -17.10 3.58 -17.53
N GLN A 265 -17.55 2.33 -17.33
CA GLN A 265 -18.86 1.87 -17.78
C GLN A 265 -20.01 2.70 -17.20
N PHE A 266 -19.90 3.17 -15.96
CA PHE A 266 -20.87 4.11 -15.38
C PHE A 266 -20.92 5.42 -16.13
N GLY A 267 -19.76 5.96 -16.53
CA GLY A 267 -19.67 7.15 -17.34
C GLY A 267 -20.22 6.98 -18.76
N LEU A 268 -20.03 5.79 -19.35
CA LEU A 268 -20.62 5.46 -20.66
C LEU A 268 -22.14 5.39 -20.59
N SER A 269 -22.70 4.68 -19.59
CA SER A 269 -24.14 4.49 -19.42
C SER A 269 -24.88 5.80 -19.17
N SER A 270 -24.22 6.76 -18.53
CA SER A 270 -24.77 8.09 -18.25
C SER A 270 -24.42 9.16 -19.31
N GLY A 271 -23.66 8.81 -20.34
CA GLY A 271 -23.26 9.74 -21.39
C GLY A 271 -22.19 10.77 -20.98
N VAL A 272 -21.61 10.63 -19.78
CA VAL A 272 -20.53 11.50 -19.27
C VAL A 272 -19.22 11.21 -19.98
N ILE A 273 -18.95 9.96 -20.32
CA ILE A 273 -17.74 9.51 -21.04
C ILE A 273 -18.10 9.19 -22.50
N ASN A 274 -17.27 9.65 -23.44
CA ASN A 274 -17.48 9.43 -24.86
C ASN A 274 -17.02 8.01 -25.27
N LYS A 275 -17.96 7.21 -25.81
CA LYS A 275 -17.70 5.84 -26.24
C LYS A 275 -16.59 5.72 -27.29
N LYS A 276 -16.57 6.63 -28.28
CA LYS A 276 -15.55 6.61 -29.35
C LYS A 276 -14.14 6.85 -28.82
N THR A 277 -14.01 7.68 -27.77
CA THR A 277 -12.72 7.92 -27.12
C THR A 277 -12.22 6.65 -26.42
N ILE A 278 -13.08 5.91 -25.73
CA ILE A 278 -12.72 4.65 -25.09
C ILE A 278 -12.33 3.59 -26.12
N GLU A 279 -13.12 3.45 -27.20
CA GLU A 279 -12.81 2.51 -28.28
C GLU A 279 -11.46 2.82 -28.94
N LYS A 280 -11.13 4.10 -29.06
CA LYS A 280 -9.84 4.55 -29.58
C LYS A 280 -8.70 4.21 -28.62
N MET A 281 -8.86 4.47 -27.32
CA MET A 281 -7.84 4.12 -26.29
C MET A 281 -7.55 2.62 -26.25
N ILE A 282 -8.57 1.78 -26.41
CA ILE A 282 -8.41 0.30 -26.43
C ILE A 282 -7.69 -0.16 -27.69
N LYS A 283 -7.97 0.48 -28.86
CA LYS A 283 -7.38 0.08 -30.15
C LYS A 283 -5.97 0.59 -30.37
N GLU A 284 -5.65 1.77 -29.86
CA GLU A 284 -4.32 2.37 -29.98
C GLU A 284 -3.41 1.78 -28.89
N SER A 285 -2.39 1.05 -29.29
CA SER A 285 -1.39 0.43 -28.41
C SER A 285 -0.47 1.44 -27.68
N THR A 286 -0.81 2.72 -27.65
CA THR A 286 -0.06 3.77 -26.96
C THR A 286 -0.31 3.82 -25.46
N THR A 287 -1.42 3.24 -24.99
CA THR A 287 -1.73 3.11 -23.56
C THR A 287 -1.50 1.66 -23.15
N SER A 288 -0.69 1.43 -22.12
CA SER A 288 -0.53 0.07 -21.60
C SER A 288 -1.86 -0.46 -21.10
N ILE A 289 -2.12 -1.75 -21.26
CA ILE A 289 -3.34 -2.40 -20.76
C ILE A 289 -3.49 -2.19 -19.25
N GLU A 290 -2.38 -2.16 -18.54
CA GLU A 290 -2.32 -1.94 -17.09
C GLU A 290 -2.74 -0.51 -16.72
N ALA A 291 -2.20 0.50 -17.41
CA ALA A 291 -2.61 1.89 -17.22
C ALA A 291 -4.11 2.10 -17.55
N PHE A 292 -4.63 1.45 -18.58
CA PHE A 292 -6.06 1.48 -18.89
C PHE A 292 -6.89 0.85 -17.77
N ARG A 293 -6.46 -0.30 -17.25
CA ARG A 293 -7.14 -0.95 -16.12
C ARG A 293 -7.17 -0.09 -14.86
N GLN A 294 -6.04 0.52 -14.50
CA GLN A 294 -5.98 1.44 -13.35
C GLN A 294 -6.86 2.67 -13.53
N GLU A 295 -6.65 3.38 -14.64
CA GLU A 295 -7.22 4.71 -14.83
C GLU A 295 -8.70 4.68 -15.27
N MET A 296 -9.10 3.63 -15.99
CA MET A 296 -10.44 3.54 -16.57
C MET A 296 -11.30 2.45 -15.94
N GLU A 297 -10.75 1.27 -15.64
CA GLU A 297 -11.50 0.17 -15.03
C GLU A 297 -11.48 0.20 -13.51
N VAL A 298 -10.63 1.04 -12.91
CA VAL A 298 -10.42 1.14 -11.45
C VAL A 298 -10.04 -0.22 -10.85
N ILE A 299 -9.19 -0.94 -11.57
CA ILE A 299 -8.64 -2.22 -11.14
C ILE A 299 -7.23 -1.98 -10.61
N PRO A 300 -6.94 -2.30 -9.34
CA PRO A 300 -5.59 -2.13 -8.80
C PRO A 300 -4.62 -3.03 -9.54
N THR A 301 -3.51 -2.47 -9.98
CA THR A 301 -2.44 -3.27 -10.56
C THR A 301 -1.49 -3.71 -9.47
N GLY A 302 -0.87 -4.89 -9.68
CA GLY A 302 0.15 -5.38 -8.76
C GLY A 302 1.44 -4.59 -8.85
N ASP A 303 1.68 -3.91 -9.99
CA ASP A 303 3.00 -3.46 -10.38
C ASP A 303 3.00 -2.02 -10.93
N ASN A 304 4.11 -1.30 -10.71
CA ASN A 304 4.47 -0.14 -11.51
C ASN A 304 5.12 -0.63 -12.82
N GLU A 305 5.02 0.13 -13.93
CA GLU A 305 5.69 -0.21 -15.21
C GLU A 305 7.22 -0.37 -15.06
N SER A 306 7.79 0.26 -14.03
CA SER A 306 9.21 0.17 -13.67
C SER A 306 9.51 -0.86 -12.57
N SER A 307 8.51 -1.58 -12.06
CA SER A 307 8.71 -2.60 -11.02
C SER A 307 9.64 -3.71 -11.49
N MET A 308 10.52 -4.14 -10.60
CA MET A 308 11.45 -5.24 -10.90
C MET A 308 10.69 -6.53 -11.19
N PHE A 309 9.65 -6.83 -10.42
CA PHE A 309 8.80 -8.01 -10.57
C PHE A 309 7.32 -7.66 -10.56
N ARG A 310 6.48 -8.49 -11.16
CA ARG A 310 5.02 -8.35 -11.11
C ARG A 310 4.46 -9.02 -9.86
N PHE A 311 3.60 -8.32 -9.13
CA PHE A 311 2.94 -8.87 -7.94
C PHE A 311 2.21 -10.19 -8.25
N GLU A 312 1.48 -10.26 -9.36
CA GLU A 312 0.71 -11.45 -9.72
C GLU A 312 1.59 -12.68 -9.94
N ASP A 313 2.77 -12.51 -10.54
CA ASP A 313 3.68 -13.63 -10.79
C ASP A 313 4.28 -14.16 -9.49
N LEU A 314 4.62 -13.27 -8.56
CA LEU A 314 5.09 -13.63 -7.22
C LEU A 314 3.96 -14.28 -6.39
N ASN A 315 2.78 -13.69 -6.38
CA ASN A 315 1.65 -14.17 -5.58
C ASN A 315 1.16 -15.55 -6.05
N ARG A 316 1.18 -15.84 -7.34
CA ARG A 316 0.89 -17.18 -7.90
C ARG A 316 1.87 -18.25 -7.45
N CYS A 317 3.05 -17.86 -7.01
CA CYS A 317 4.08 -18.74 -6.50
C CYS A 317 3.93 -19.10 -5.02
N ARG A 318 3.00 -18.50 -4.26
CA ARG A 318 2.67 -18.87 -2.89
C ARG A 318 2.05 -20.26 -2.84
N LYS A 319 2.82 -21.26 -2.37
CA LYS A 319 2.43 -22.67 -2.37
C LYS A 319 2.99 -23.47 -1.19
N ILE A 320 3.83 -22.85 -0.36
CA ILE A 320 4.48 -23.53 0.75
C ILE A 320 3.69 -23.29 2.04
N HIS A 321 3.22 -24.36 2.65
CA HIS A 321 2.44 -24.34 3.90
C HIS A 321 3.34 -24.47 5.15
N VAL A 322 4.52 -25.07 5.02
CA VAL A 322 5.38 -25.39 6.15
C VAL A 322 6.76 -24.81 5.94
N PRO A 323 7.13 -23.74 6.67
CA PRO A 323 8.47 -23.16 6.58
C PRO A 323 9.50 -24.05 7.27
N LEU A 324 10.76 -23.90 6.91
CA LEU A 324 11.86 -24.35 7.75
C LEU A 324 11.94 -23.42 8.98
N ILE A 325 11.97 -23.97 10.16
CA ILE A 325 12.09 -23.17 11.40
C ILE A 325 13.35 -23.60 12.13
N PRO A 326 14.38 -22.73 12.25
CA PRO A 326 15.61 -23.07 12.95
C PRO A 326 15.36 -23.18 14.45
N ILE A 327 16.13 -24.02 15.12
CA ILE A 327 16.09 -24.18 16.56
C ILE A 327 16.65 -22.92 17.27
N SER A 328 16.05 -22.48 18.37
CA SER A 328 16.61 -21.42 19.22
C SER A 328 17.77 -21.94 20.08
N ASP A 329 18.54 -21.02 20.65
CA ASP A 329 19.66 -21.40 21.52
C ASP A 329 19.19 -22.14 22.77
N ASP A 330 18.08 -21.69 23.36
CA ASP A 330 17.50 -22.36 24.56
C ASP A 330 17.01 -23.78 24.23
N GLU A 331 16.29 -23.95 23.11
CA GLU A 331 15.83 -25.27 22.65
C GLU A 331 17.02 -26.17 22.26
N TYR A 332 18.08 -25.59 21.65
CA TYR A 332 19.29 -26.33 21.33
C TYR A 332 19.92 -26.93 22.57
N MET A 333 19.97 -26.18 23.66
CA MET A 333 20.47 -26.66 24.94
C MET A 333 19.52 -27.68 25.61
N GLU A 334 18.21 -27.45 25.52
CA GLU A 334 17.18 -28.38 26.00
C GLU A 334 17.30 -29.77 25.35
N TYR A 335 17.44 -29.79 24.01
CA TYR A 335 17.61 -31.04 23.25
C TYR A 335 19.06 -31.54 23.18
N ARG A 336 19.97 -30.96 23.99
CA ARG A 336 21.39 -31.35 24.10
C ARG A 336 22.10 -31.38 22.73
N GLY A 337 21.81 -30.45 21.86
CA GLY A 337 22.39 -30.31 20.53
C GLY A 337 21.87 -31.31 19.50
N ASP A 338 20.90 -32.16 19.81
CA ASP A 338 20.27 -33.07 18.86
C ASP A 338 19.08 -32.40 18.17
N ILE A 339 19.33 -31.70 17.06
CA ILE A 339 18.31 -30.97 16.30
C ILE A 339 17.19 -31.87 15.78
N ARG A 340 17.40 -33.20 15.68
CA ARG A 340 16.37 -34.13 15.18
C ARG A 340 15.24 -34.35 16.19
N LYS A 341 15.44 -33.97 17.44
CA LYS A 341 14.40 -34.00 18.49
C LYS A 341 13.56 -32.73 18.53
N TYR A 342 13.97 -31.69 17.80
CA TYR A 342 13.25 -30.45 17.73
C TYR A 342 11.89 -30.63 17.03
N PRO A 343 10.78 -30.18 17.62
CA PRO A 343 9.44 -30.45 17.08
C PRO A 343 9.19 -29.91 15.65
N PHE A 344 9.93 -28.88 15.25
CA PHE A 344 9.82 -28.29 13.91
C PHE A 344 10.94 -28.76 12.97
N TYR A 345 11.75 -29.73 13.39
CA TYR A 345 12.77 -30.31 12.52
C TYR A 345 12.13 -30.98 11.31
N GLN A 346 12.60 -30.61 10.14
CA GLN A 346 12.21 -31.24 8.86
C GLN A 346 13.39 -32.02 8.31
N LYS A 347 13.23 -33.34 8.31
CA LYS A 347 14.24 -34.23 7.75
C LYS A 347 14.46 -33.89 6.28
N LYS A 348 15.73 -33.78 5.90
CA LYS A 348 16.15 -33.59 4.53
C LYS A 348 15.90 -34.85 3.72
N GLU A 349 15.25 -34.71 2.55
CA GLU A 349 15.03 -35.82 1.62
C GLU A 349 16.34 -36.17 0.90
N LYS A 350 16.40 -37.38 0.33
CA LYS A 350 17.64 -37.91 -0.25
C LYS A 350 18.19 -37.07 -1.40
N ASP A 351 17.29 -36.53 -2.24
CA ASP A 351 17.62 -35.75 -3.43
C ASP A 351 17.33 -34.22 -3.23
N GLU A 352 17.21 -33.81 -1.97
CA GLU A 352 17.01 -32.41 -1.58
C GLU A 352 18.36 -31.75 -1.31
N LEU A 353 18.56 -30.57 -1.90
CA LEU A 353 19.66 -29.67 -1.53
C LEU A 353 19.09 -28.46 -0.79
N ARG A 354 19.85 -27.93 0.15
CA ARG A 354 19.52 -26.68 0.86
C ARG A 354 20.63 -25.66 0.70
N LEU A 355 20.22 -24.45 0.35
CA LEU A 355 21.12 -23.31 0.17
C LEU A 355 20.70 -22.19 1.10
N ILE A 356 21.64 -21.55 1.77
CA ILE A 356 21.42 -20.28 2.45
C ILE A 356 22.14 -19.16 1.73
N SER A 357 21.47 -18.05 1.47
CA SER A 357 22.08 -16.83 0.93
C SER A 357 22.01 -15.72 1.96
N PHE A 358 22.99 -14.82 1.88
CA PHE A 358 23.15 -13.75 2.86
C PHE A 358 23.47 -12.43 2.16
N ASP A 359 22.64 -11.42 2.42
CA ASP A 359 22.90 -10.02 2.11
C ASP A 359 23.31 -9.28 3.36
N VAL A 360 24.44 -8.57 3.27
CA VAL A 360 25.14 -8.00 4.42
C VAL A 360 24.85 -6.51 4.53
N ALA A 361 24.26 -6.08 5.63
CA ALA A 361 24.22 -4.69 6.04
C ALA A 361 25.10 -4.44 7.27
N LEU A 362 25.98 -3.45 7.18
CA LEU A 362 26.74 -2.93 8.32
C LEU A 362 26.34 -1.50 8.56
N MET A 363 26.28 -1.08 9.82
CA MET A 363 25.98 0.26 10.31
C MET A 363 25.76 1.28 9.19
N SER A 364 24.53 1.50 8.80
CA SER A 364 24.23 2.52 7.84
C SER A 364 24.03 3.87 8.52
N SER A 365 24.36 4.91 7.81
CA SER A 365 23.95 6.27 8.13
C SER A 365 22.43 6.47 8.01
N ARG A 366 21.70 5.46 7.53
CA ARG A 366 20.23 5.40 7.41
C ARG A 366 19.69 4.36 8.37
N ALA A 367 18.75 4.74 9.19
CA ALA A 367 18.23 3.99 10.35
C ALA A 367 17.55 2.63 10.06
N ASN A 368 17.59 2.09 8.83
CA ASN A 368 16.74 0.99 8.39
C ASN A 368 17.41 -0.12 7.55
N ASP A 369 18.74 -0.19 7.42
CA ASP A 369 19.35 -1.29 6.66
C ASP A 369 19.53 -2.52 7.57
N ASN A 370 18.96 -3.64 7.17
CA ASN A 370 19.04 -4.91 7.86
C ASN A 370 19.84 -5.93 7.03
N SER A 371 20.57 -6.80 7.69
CA SER A 371 21.11 -7.99 7.05
C SER A 371 20.00 -9.01 6.87
N ALA A 372 19.98 -9.70 5.72
CA ALA A 372 18.94 -10.66 5.40
C ALA A 372 19.51 -12.04 5.04
N PHE A 373 18.89 -13.08 5.56
CA PHE A 373 19.18 -14.47 5.22
C PHE A 373 17.98 -15.08 4.50
N THR A 374 18.22 -15.76 3.37
CA THR A 374 17.19 -16.51 2.63
C THR A 374 17.61 -17.95 2.49
N VAL A 375 16.75 -18.88 2.89
CA VAL A 375 17.03 -20.33 2.79
C VAL A 375 16.15 -20.97 1.75
N PHE A 376 16.79 -21.65 0.82
CA PHE A 376 16.16 -22.36 -0.28
C PHE A 376 16.18 -23.84 -0.02
N ARG A 377 15.08 -24.50 -0.33
CA ARG A 377 14.97 -25.94 -0.50
C ARG A 377 14.86 -26.24 -2.00
N LEU A 378 15.72 -27.09 -2.49
CA LEU A 378 15.86 -27.42 -3.90
C LEU A 378 15.53 -28.89 -4.10
N THR A 379 14.59 -29.17 -4.99
CA THR A 379 14.24 -30.55 -5.38
C THR A 379 14.44 -30.69 -6.88
N LEU A 380 15.23 -31.68 -7.29
CA LEU A 380 15.52 -31.92 -8.69
C LEU A 380 14.25 -32.37 -9.45
N ASN A 381 13.97 -31.74 -10.57
CA ASN A 381 12.88 -32.08 -11.48
C ASN A 381 13.39 -32.07 -12.94
N GLY A 382 13.81 -33.22 -13.42
CA GLY A 382 14.56 -33.32 -14.70
C GLY A 382 15.93 -32.66 -14.58
N ASP A 383 16.23 -31.72 -15.47
CA ASP A 383 17.52 -31.01 -15.52
C ASP A 383 17.48 -29.66 -14.77
N GLU A 384 16.39 -29.36 -14.03
CA GLU A 384 16.20 -28.10 -13.33
C GLU A 384 15.70 -28.34 -11.89
N TYR A 385 15.96 -27.38 -11.01
CA TYR A 385 15.45 -27.43 -9.64
C TYR A 385 14.10 -26.71 -9.49
N ILE A 386 13.19 -27.31 -8.73
CA ILE A 386 12.10 -26.60 -8.07
C ILE A 386 12.72 -25.88 -6.86
N LYS A 387 12.56 -24.56 -6.82
CA LYS A 387 13.20 -23.66 -5.86
C LYS A 387 12.15 -23.20 -4.84
N GLU A 388 12.20 -23.72 -3.63
CA GLU A 388 11.30 -23.29 -2.55
C GLU A 388 12.04 -22.33 -1.63
N ILE A 389 11.55 -21.07 -1.50
CA ILE A 389 12.02 -20.15 -0.47
C ILE A 389 11.32 -20.53 0.83
N ALA A 390 12.03 -21.33 1.62
CA ALA A 390 11.45 -22.04 2.76
C ALA A 390 11.64 -21.31 4.10
N TYR A 391 12.57 -20.34 4.19
CA TYR A 391 12.80 -19.52 5.36
C TYR A 391 13.48 -18.22 5.01
N ILE A 392 13.09 -17.16 5.72
CA ILE A 392 13.70 -15.84 5.66
C ILE A 392 13.90 -15.34 7.09
N GLU A 393 15.04 -14.69 7.34
CA GLU A 393 15.33 -14.03 8.61
C GLU A 393 16.07 -12.71 8.35
N THR A 394 15.79 -11.70 9.17
CA THR A 394 16.49 -10.42 9.12
C THR A 394 17.13 -10.09 10.46
N MET A 395 18.30 -9.47 10.41
CA MET A 395 19.01 -8.97 11.59
C MET A 395 19.34 -7.50 11.42
N SER A 396 19.04 -6.69 12.43
CA SER A 396 19.51 -5.31 12.48
C SER A 396 21.03 -5.28 12.68
N GLY A 397 21.74 -4.67 11.71
CA GLY A 397 23.18 -4.76 11.59
C GLY A 397 23.93 -3.83 12.51
N MET A 398 24.35 -4.26 13.71
CA MET A 398 25.30 -3.47 14.50
C MET A 398 26.69 -4.10 14.60
N ASN A 399 26.82 -5.42 14.59
CA ASN A 399 28.11 -6.11 14.71
C ASN A 399 28.21 -7.26 13.71
N VAL A 400 29.38 -7.44 13.13
CA VAL A 400 29.65 -8.49 12.14
C VAL A 400 29.67 -9.89 12.76
N GLU A 401 30.31 -10.03 13.93
CA GLU A 401 30.53 -11.32 14.58
C GLU A 401 29.23 -12.06 14.93
N PRO A 402 28.19 -11.43 15.52
CA PRO A 402 26.90 -12.08 15.73
C PRO A 402 26.18 -12.52 14.45
N GLN A 403 26.34 -11.75 13.37
CA GLN A 403 25.74 -12.10 12.07
C GLN A 403 26.39 -13.33 11.47
N ILE A 404 27.72 -13.45 11.55
CA ILE A 404 28.46 -14.63 11.08
C ILE A 404 28.13 -15.83 11.92
N LEU A 405 28.04 -15.66 13.24
CA LEU A 405 27.62 -16.74 14.12
C LEU A 405 26.23 -17.22 13.72
N ARG A 406 25.27 -16.30 13.53
CA ARG A 406 23.90 -16.64 13.10
C ARG A 406 23.87 -17.31 11.73
N PHE A 407 24.65 -16.83 10.77
CA PHE A 407 24.79 -17.43 9.45
C PHE A 407 25.24 -18.90 9.53
N LYS A 408 26.24 -19.18 10.36
CA LYS A 408 26.72 -20.55 10.58
C LYS A 408 25.72 -21.39 11.38
N GLN A 409 25.05 -20.82 12.40
CA GLN A 409 23.97 -21.51 13.11
C GLN A 409 22.86 -21.96 12.12
N LEU A 410 22.32 -21.03 11.32
CA LEU A 410 21.28 -21.33 10.34
C LEU A 410 21.71 -22.41 9.33
N PHE A 411 22.94 -22.34 8.85
CA PHE A 411 23.49 -23.32 7.91
C PHE A 411 23.46 -24.75 8.49
N TYR A 412 23.91 -24.92 9.73
CA TYR A 412 23.98 -26.26 10.35
C TYR A 412 22.63 -26.70 10.94
N ASP A 413 21.83 -25.78 11.47
CA ASP A 413 20.52 -26.10 12.02
C ASP A 413 19.52 -26.53 10.94
N LEU A 414 19.64 -25.96 9.76
CA LEU A 414 18.78 -26.26 8.61
C LEU A 414 19.41 -27.24 7.62
N GLU A 415 20.55 -27.86 7.98
CA GLU A 415 21.26 -28.83 7.17
C GLU A 415 21.52 -28.35 5.72
N CYS A 416 22.01 -27.11 5.57
CA CYS A 416 22.36 -26.54 4.26
C CYS A 416 23.60 -27.20 3.67
N ASP A 417 23.66 -27.31 2.33
CA ASP A 417 24.79 -27.85 1.59
C ASP A 417 25.73 -26.74 1.10
N PHE A 418 25.16 -25.58 0.80
CA PHE A 418 25.87 -24.44 0.23
C PHE A 418 25.43 -23.12 0.89
N ALA A 419 26.33 -22.16 0.83
CA ALA A 419 26.07 -20.80 1.26
C ALA A 419 26.48 -19.82 0.18
N ALA A 420 25.67 -18.77 -0.07
CA ALA A 420 25.98 -17.70 -1.02
C ALA A 420 26.17 -16.38 -0.26
N LEU A 421 27.19 -15.60 -0.63
CA LEU A 421 27.55 -14.34 0.02
C LEU A 421 28.00 -13.32 -1.02
N ASP A 422 27.49 -12.07 -0.94
CA ASP A 422 28.09 -10.95 -1.67
C ASP A 422 29.41 -10.55 -1.03
N CYS A 423 30.49 -10.60 -1.80
CA CYS A 423 31.84 -10.17 -1.40
C CYS A 423 32.21 -8.80 -1.96
N GLY A 424 31.25 -7.98 -2.40
CA GLY A 424 31.44 -6.59 -2.78
C GLY A 424 31.59 -5.70 -1.53
N GLY A 425 32.45 -4.71 -1.59
CA GLY A 425 32.59 -3.72 -0.52
C GLY A 425 32.80 -4.33 0.87
N MET A 426 31.82 -4.17 1.74
CA MET A 426 31.85 -4.66 3.13
C MET A 426 31.73 -6.19 3.24
N GLY A 427 31.17 -6.86 2.25
CA GLY A 427 31.08 -8.33 2.20
C GLY A 427 32.44 -9.03 2.25
N GLN A 428 33.50 -8.34 1.85
CA GLN A 428 34.86 -8.85 1.96
C GLN A 428 35.30 -9.05 3.43
N THR A 429 34.89 -8.20 4.34
CA THR A 429 35.15 -8.36 5.78
C THR A 429 34.41 -9.57 6.34
N PHE A 430 33.17 -9.80 5.88
CA PHE A 430 32.40 -10.99 6.25
C PHE A 430 33.07 -12.27 5.74
N TYR A 431 33.56 -12.26 4.51
CA TYR A 431 34.30 -13.39 3.97
C TYR A 431 35.53 -13.71 4.83
N ASP A 432 36.33 -12.72 5.20
CA ASP A 432 37.53 -12.90 6.03
C ASP A 432 37.21 -13.53 7.40
N LEU A 433 36.07 -13.20 7.97
CA LEU A 433 35.62 -13.79 9.23
C LEU A 433 35.04 -15.20 9.03
N CYS A 434 34.38 -15.49 7.91
CA CYS A 434 33.95 -16.82 7.56
C CYS A 434 35.12 -17.81 7.41
N THR A 435 36.30 -17.33 6.97
CA THR A 435 37.54 -18.15 6.86
C THR A 435 38.15 -18.54 8.20
N LYS A 436 37.54 -18.15 9.30
CA LYS A 436 37.96 -18.51 10.67
C LYS A 436 36.95 -19.44 11.32
N LYS A 437 37.43 -20.27 12.27
CA LYS A 437 36.55 -21.01 13.16
C LYS A 437 35.74 -20.03 14.01
N THR A 438 34.45 -20.27 14.14
CA THR A 438 33.55 -19.43 14.95
C THR A 438 33.12 -20.19 16.20
N GLU A 439 33.34 -19.58 17.38
CA GLU A 439 32.93 -20.16 18.67
C GLU A 439 31.54 -19.67 19.04
N ASP A 440 30.65 -20.61 19.36
CA ASP A 440 29.34 -20.37 19.91
C ASP A 440 29.36 -20.70 21.39
N LEU A 441 29.47 -19.65 22.19
CA LEU A 441 29.58 -19.81 23.66
C LEU A 441 28.23 -20.26 24.27
N LEU A 442 27.09 -19.87 23.68
CA LEU A 442 25.77 -20.25 24.18
C LEU A 442 25.49 -21.73 23.93
N ARG A 443 25.85 -22.26 22.77
CA ARG A 443 25.65 -23.67 22.39
C ARG A 443 26.84 -24.56 22.73
N ASN A 444 27.92 -23.98 23.24
CA ASN A 444 29.19 -24.68 23.49
C ASN A 444 29.66 -25.47 22.26
N LYS A 445 29.60 -24.83 21.07
CA LYS A 445 29.93 -25.44 19.78
C LYS A 445 30.95 -24.59 19.02
N LYS A 446 31.80 -25.26 18.23
CA LYS A 446 32.73 -24.59 17.30
C LYS A 446 32.32 -24.94 15.89
N TYR A 447 32.06 -23.91 15.07
CA TYR A 447 31.78 -24.06 13.68
C TYR A 447 33.09 -23.98 12.86
N PRO A 448 33.24 -24.80 11.80
CA PRO A 448 34.47 -24.84 11.00
C PRO A 448 34.65 -23.53 10.21
N ALA A 449 35.87 -23.33 9.74
CA ALA A 449 36.21 -22.30 8.78
C ALA A 449 35.64 -22.64 7.40
N TRP A 450 35.17 -21.61 6.68
CA TRP A 450 34.64 -21.77 5.32
C TRP A 450 35.48 -20.98 4.33
N LYS A 451 35.64 -21.50 3.12
CA LYS A 451 36.30 -20.80 2.02
C LYS A 451 35.42 -20.75 0.76
N THR A 452 35.81 -19.91 -0.16
CA THR A 452 35.12 -19.80 -1.44
C THR A 452 35.18 -21.11 -2.21
N ARG A 453 34.09 -21.43 -2.91
CA ARG A 453 33.98 -22.50 -3.86
C ARG A 453 34.34 -22.05 -5.29
N ASN A 454 34.27 -20.76 -5.55
CA ASN A 454 34.64 -20.17 -6.82
C ASN A 454 36.17 -20.20 -6.98
N ALA A 455 36.64 -20.43 -8.19
CA ALA A 455 38.05 -20.22 -8.53
C ALA A 455 38.37 -18.71 -8.52
N ASN A 456 38.80 -18.19 -7.37
CA ASN A 456 39.16 -16.78 -7.16
C ASN A 456 40.44 -16.69 -6.32
N GLU A 457 41.61 -16.61 -7.00
CA GLU A 457 42.92 -16.54 -6.36
C GLU A 457 43.01 -15.48 -5.25
N LYS A 458 42.42 -14.30 -5.46
CA LYS A 458 42.46 -13.21 -4.48
C LYS A 458 41.68 -13.51 -3.19
N LEU A 459 40.65 -14.34 -3.25
CA LEU A 459 39.89 -14.79 -2.08
C LEU A 459 40.52 -15.99 -1.45
N GLU A 460 41.16 -16.85 -2.23
CA GLU A 460 41.91 -18.00 -1.71
C GLU A 460 43.13 -17.58 -0.89
N GLU A 461 43.87 -16.55 -1.32
CA GLU A 461 45.00 -15.97 -0.58
C GLU A 461 44.61 -15.40 0.79
N ARG A 462 43.33 -15.13 1.03
CA ARG A 462 42.80 -14.59 2.29
C ARG A 462 42.40 -15.67 3.29
N VAL A 463 42.43 -16.94 2.89
CA VAL A 463 42.09 -18.06 3.77
C VAL A 463 43.23 -18.29 4.75
N ILE A 464 42.93 -18.19 6.04
CA ILE A 464 43.93 -18.32 7.12
C ILE A 464 43.99 -19.76 7.64
N ASP A 465 42.87 -20.48 7.64
CA ASP A 465 42.75 -21.84 8.16
C ASP A 465 42.78 -22.87 7.02
N ASP A 466 43.83 -23.64 6.94
CA ASP A 466 43.99 -24.69 5.90
C ASP A 466 42.86 -25.74 5.92
N SER A 467 42.18 -25.91 7.06
CA SER A 467 41.02 -26.81 7.23
C SER A 467 39.70 -26.21 6.72
N ALA A 468 39.71 -25.03 6.10
CA ALA A 468 38.48 -24.37 5.63
C ALA A 468 37.77 -25.17 4.55
N GLU A 469 36.48 -25.38 4.75
CA GLU A 469 35.61 -26.14 3.84
C GLU A 469 35.13 -25.26 2.67
N PRO A 470 35.09 -25.72 1.43
CA PRO A 470 34.66 -24.94 0.26
C PRO A 470 33.13 -24.89 0.15
N LEU A 471 32.49 -24.18 1.07
CA LEU A 471 31.03 -24.10 1.19
C LEU A 471 30.45 -22.79 0.67
N LEU A 472 31.28 -21.72 0.57
CA LEU A 472 30.82 -20.41 0.16
C LEU A 472 30.87 -20.21 -1.35
N PHE A 473 29.73 -19.84 -1.93
CA PHE A 473 29.70 -19.24 -3.25
C PHE A 473 29.77 -17.71 -3.09
N THR A 474 30.83 -17.12 -3.61
CA THR A 474 31.09 -15.68 -3.47
C THR A 474 30.70 -14.93 -4.74
N ILE A 475 29.82 -13.95 -4.60
CA ILE A 475 29.39 -13.07 -5.67
C ILE A 475 30.06 -11.73 -5.47
N LYS A 476 30.60 -11.11 -6.52
CA LYS A 476 31.10 -9.76 -6.47
C LYS A 476 30.25 -8.87 -7.37
N VAL A 477 29.38 -8.10 -6.75
CA VAL A 477 28.51 -7.15 -7.44
C VAL A 477 29.09 -5.74 -7.25
N SER A 478 30.26 -5.46 -7.84
CA SER A 478 30.88 -4.14 -7.75
C SER A 478 31.73 -3.84 -8.99
N GLY A 479 31.84 -2.56 -9.36
CA GLY A 479 32.64 -2.10 -10.49
C GLY A 479 31.93 -2.15 -11.84
N ALA A 480 32.69 -2.17 -12.94
CA ALA A 480 32.17 -2.03 -14.30
C ALA A 480 31.25 -3.19 -14.76
N SER A 481 31.34 -4.36 -14.14
CA SER A 481 30.51 -5.54 -14.44
C SER A 481 29.23 -5.64 -13.62
N ALA A 482 29.06 -4.82 -12.59
CA ALA A 482 27.93 -4.87 -11.67
C ALA A 482 26.56 -4.79 -12.38
N SER A 483 26.41 -3.87 -13.32
CA SER A 483 25.16 -3.69 -14.07
C SER A 483 24.79 -4.89 -14.94
N THR A 484 25.78 -5.63 -15.45
CA THR A 484 25.56 -6.85 -16.24
C THR A 484 25.18 -8.02 -15.32
N VAL A 485 25.83 -8.16 -14.17
CA VAL A 485 25.50 -9.19 -13.18
C VAL A 485 24.07 -8.96 -12.65
N HIS A 486 23.72 -7.74 -12.27
CA HIS A 486 22.36 -7.39 -11.86
C HIS A 486 21.33 -7.72 -12.97
N ALA A 487 21.63 -7.39 -14.24
CA ALA A 487 20.75 -7.71 -15.35
C ALA A 487 20.49 -9.21 -15.48
N ASN A 488 21.54 -10.02 -15.34
CA ASN A 488 21.44 -11.47 -15.39
C ASN A 488 20.64 -12.03 -14.21
N MET A 489 20.93 -11.58 -12.98
CA MET A 489 20.22 -12.02 -11.77
C MET A 489 18.72 -11.72 -11.86
N VAL A 490 18.37 -10.49 -12.16
CA VAL A 490 16.97 -10.03 -12.27
C VAL A 490 16.25 -10.75 -13.42
N GLY A 491 16.87 -10.81 -14.59
CA GLY A 491 16.27 -11.43 -15.77
C GLY A 491 15.95 -12.91 -15.56
N ARG A 492 16.87 -13.66 -14.94
CA ARG A 492 16.69 -15.08 -14.62
C ARG A 492 15.66 -15.28 -13.51
N ALA A 493 15.70 -14.48 -12.44
CA ALA A 493 14.71 -14.55 -11.39
C ALA A 493 13.30 -14.30 -11.94
N LYS A 494 13.11 -13.28 -12.79
CA LYS A 494 11.85 -13.01 -13.51
C LYS A 494 11.36 -14.26 -14.25
N LEU A 495 12.20 -14.84 -15.08
CA LEU A 495 11.85 -16.02 -15.87
C LEU A 495 11.45 -17.21 -14.99
N ASN A 496 12.13 -17.41 -13.86
CA ASN A 496 11.81 -18.46 -12.91
C ASN A 496 10.44 -18.25 -12.23
N PHE A 497 10.08 -16.99 -11.87
CA PHE A 497 8.76 -16.66 -11.33
C PHE A 497 7.66 -16.82 -12.40
N GLU A 498 7.84 -16.30 -13.59
CA GLU A 498 6.91 -16.45 -14.73
C GLU A 498 6.63 -17.92 -15.05
N LYS A 499 7.67 -18.76 -15.04
CA LYS A 499 7.58 -20.21 -15.27
C LYS A 499 7.13 -21.00 -14.04
N ARG A 500 6.86 -20.34 -12.90
CA ARG A 500 6.46 -20.96 -11.62
C ARG A 500 7.43 -22.02 -11.09
N LYS A 501 8.73 -21.84 -11.35
CA LYS A 501 9.79 -22.71 -10.84
C LYS A 501 10.19 -22.36 -9.40
N ILE A 502 9.79 -21.17 -8.93
CA ILE A 502 9.96 -20.73 -7.55
C ILE A 502 8.66 -20.93 -6.81
N LYS A 503 8.73 -21.39 -5.56
CA LYS A 503 7.61 -21.44 -4.63
C LYS A 503 7.92 -20.58 -3.42
N LEU A 504 6.89 -19.88 -2.92
CA LEU A 504 6.92 -18.99 -1.77
C LEU A 504 5.98 -19.51 -0.70
N LEU A 505 6.21 -19.10 0.55
CA LEU A 505 5.28 -19.32 1.66
C LEU A 505 3.94 -18.62 1.39
N LEU A 506 2.85 -19.17 1.93
CA LEU A 506 1.52 -18.57 1.88
C LEU A 506 1.52 -17.18 2.51
N SER A 507 0.43 -16.43 2.36
CA SER A 507 0.22 -15.19 3.10
C SER A 507 -0.13 -15.49 4.57
N GLU A 508 0.03 -14.48 5.41
CA GLU A 508 -0.31 -14.57 6.83
C GLU A 508 -1.77 -14.94 7.02
N ASP A 509 -2.66 -14.34 6.25
CA ASP A 509 -4.11 -14.59 6.34
C ASP A 509 -4.49 -16.01 5.92
N GLU A 510 -3.83 -16.54 4.89
CA GLU A 510 -4.10 -17.90 4.39
C GLU A 510 -3.62 -18.99 5.34
N ILE A 511 -2.56 -18.74 6.13
CA ILE A 511 -1.93 -19.76 6.97
C ILE A 511 -2.47 -19.82 8.40
N ILE A 512 -3.10 -18.74 8.92
CA ILE A 512 -3.54 -18.65 10.32
C ILE A 512 -4.40 -19.85 10.73
N ASP A 513 -5.39 -20.22 9.94
CA ASP A 513 -6.28 -21.35 10.23
C ASP A 513 -5.51 -22.67 10.34
N GLU A 514 -4.47 -22.87 9.56
CA GLU A 514 -3.65 -24.07 9.57
C GLU A 514 -2.69 -24.10 10.78
N LEU A 515 -2.10 -22.95 11.09
CA LEU A 515 -1.27 -22.78 12.30
C LEU A 515 -2.10 -23.00 13.57
N ASP A 516 -3.35 -22.53 13.56
CA ASP A 516 -4.25 -22.75 14.71
C ASP A 516 -4.59 -24.22 14.90
N LYS A 517 -4.92 -24.93 13.83
CA LYS A 517 -5.18 -26.38 13.86
C LYS A 517 -3.98 -27.20 14.29
N ARG A 518 -2.76 -26.86 13.82
CA ARG A 518 -1.54 -27.63 14.09
C ARG A 518 -0.90 -27.29 15.43
N TYR A 519 -0.89 -26.00 15.81
CA TYR A 519 -0.06 -25.49 16.91
C TYR A 519 -0.84 -24.70 17.95
N LYS A 520 -2.17 -24.57 17.81
CA LYS A 520 -3.03 -23.73 18.66
C LYS A 520 -2.54 -22.28 18.70
N TYR A 521 -2.22 -21.74 17.53
CA TYR A 521 -1.59 -20.43 17.34
C TYR A 521 -2.33 -19.32 18.08
N SER A 522 -3.67 -19.24 17.97
CA SER A 522 -4.48 -18.23 18.66
C SER A 522 -4.33 -18.30 20.20
N SER A 523 -4.13 -19.49 20.75
CA SER A 523 -3.87 -19.65 22.19
C SER A 523 -2.47 -19.18 22.58
N LEU A 524 -1.48 -19.36 21.70
CA LEU A 524 -0.11 -18.88 21.94
C LEU A 524 -0.04 -17.35 21.90
N VAL A 525 -0.72 -16.73 20.94
CA VAL A 525 -0.77 -15.25 20.80
C VAL A 525 -1.46 -14.59 21.99
N ASN A 526 -2.52 -15.20 22.52
CA ASN A 526 -3.28 -14.67 23.66
C ASN A 526 -2.73 -15.08 25.02
N SER A 527 -1.59 -15.78 25.07
CA SER A 527 -0.94 -16.19 26.31
C SER A 527 -0.22 -15.01 26.98
N GLU A 528 -0.31 -14.93 28.31
CA GLU A 528 0.50 -13.98 29.09
C GLU A 528 1.97 -14.45 29.24
N ASN A 529 2.27 -15.67 28.82
CA ASN A 529 3.60 -16.23 28.89
C ASN A 529 4.46 -15.77 27.71
N ARG A 530 5.59 -15.15 28.02
CA ARG A 530 6.56 -14.66 27.03
C ARG A 530 7.05 -15.77 26.08
N GLN A 531 7.28 -16.97 26.58
CA GLN A 531 7.76 -18.11 25.77
C GLN A 531 6.73 -18.52 24.70
N ASP A 532 5.44 -18.49 25.05
CA ASP A 532 4.37 -18.77 24.09
C ASP A 532 4.28 -17.70 23.01
N ASN A 533 4.42 -16.43 23.40
CA ASN A 533 4.42 -15.32 22.44
C ASN A 533 5.65 -15.37 21.50
N ASP A 534 6.84 -15.70 22.03
CA ASP A 534 8.04 -15.88 21.22
C ASP A 534 7.87 -17.05 20.22
N LYS A 535 7.23 -18.15 20.68
CA LYS A 535 6.90 -19.28 19.81
C LYS A 535 5.88 -18.91 18.74
N ALA A 536 4.82 -18.17 19.08
CA ALA A 536 3.84 -17.67 18.11
C ALA A 536 4.52 -16.80 17.05
N THR A 537 5.37 -15.88 17.48
CA THR A 537 6.14 -15.00 16.58
C THR A 537 7.00 -15.82 15.63
N ARG A 538 7.73 -16.81 16.11
CA ARG A 538 8.58 -17.68 15.26
C ARG A 538 7.78 -18.49 14.24
N LEU A 539 6.54 -18.86 14.56
CA LEU A 539 5.67 -19.59 13.64
C LEU A 539 5.16 -18.72 12.48
N ILE A 540 4.80 -17.47 12.75
CA ILE A 540 4.21 -16.59 11.73
C ILE A 540 5.26 -15.77 10.95
N MET A 541 6.40 -15.45 11.58
CA MET A 541 7.40 -14.55 11.01
C MET A 541 7.91 -14.94 9.62
N PRO A 542 8.14 -16.22 9.27
CA PRO A 542 8.57 -16.58 7.90
C PRO A 542 7.54 -16.19 6.82
N PHE A 543 6.25 -16.22 7.13
CA PHE A 543 5.17 -15.81 6.25
C PHE A 543 5.13 -14.29 6.09
N CYS A 544 5.25 -13.55 7.19
CA CYS A 544 5.35 -12.08 7.21
C CYS A 544 6.57 -11.60 6.39
N LEU A 545 7.74 -12.18 6.60
CA LEU A 545 8.94 -11.82 5.85
C LEU A 545 8.84 -12.18 4.36
N THR A 546 8.10 -13.23 4.01
CA THR A 546 7.80 -13.53 2.60
C THR A 546 6.88 -12.47 1.98
N SER A 547 5.93 -11.92 2.73
CA SER A 547 5.09 -10.80 2.26
C SER A 547 5.91 -9.52 2.09
N ILE A 548 6.86 -9.27 3.00
CA ILE A 548 7.82 -8.16 2.87
C ILE A 548 8.72 -8.36 1.64
N LEU A 549 9.24 -9.56 1.39
CA LEU A 549 10.00 -9.87 0.18
C LEU A 549 9.22 -9.53 -1.09
N ILE A 550 7.95 -9.90 -1.16
CA ILE A 550 7.10 -9.59 -2.31
C ILE A 550 6.94 -8.07 -2.45
N SER A 551 6.72 -7.36 -1.33
CA SER A 551 6.62 -5.90 -1.33
C SER A 551 7.93 -5.25 -1.81
N GLU A 552 9.09 -5.69 -1.31
CA GLU A 552 10.40 -5.21 -1.78
C GLU A 552 10.57 -5.45 -3.30
N ALA A 553 10.24 -6.66 -3.77
CA ALA A 553 10.40 -7.05 -5.17
C ALA A 553 9.52 -6.21 -6.13
N VAL A 554 8.30 -5.89 -5.72
CA VAL A 554 7.36 -5.08 -6.51
C VAL A 554 7.72 -3.58 -6.46
N ASN A 555 8.16 -3.07 -5.30
CA ASN A 555 8.47 -1.65 -5.13
C ASN A 555 9.85 -1.26 -5.64
N THR A 556 10.78 -2.21 -5.78
CA THR A 556 12.13 -1.93 -6.30
C THR A 556 12.07 -1.62 -7.79
N GLN A 557 12.61 -0.47 -8.17
CA GLN A 557 12.66 -0.01 -9.55
C GLN A 557 14.00 -0.38 -10.20
N VAL A 558 13.96 -0.65 -11.49
CA VAL A 558 15.15 -0.92 -12.30
C VAL A 558 15.37 0.21 -13.29
N ILE A 559 16.59 0.77 -13.28
CA ILE A 559 17.02 1.77 -14.24
C ILE A 559 17.83 1.06 -15.32
N ARG A 560 17.32 1.08 -16.55
CA ARG A 560 18.06 0.53 -17.71
C ARG A 560 19.13 1.51 -18.15
N MET A 561 20.37 1.05 -18.17
CA MET A 561 21.49 1.82 -18.67
C MET A 561 21.59 1.76 -20.21
N LYS A 562 22.16 2.80 -20.83
CA LYS A 562 22.41 2.84 -22.28
C LYS A 562 23.30 1.69 -22.78
N SER A 563 24.09 1.08 -21.90
CA SER A 563 24.94 -0.08 -22.14
C SER A 563 24.21 -1.42 -22.18
N GLY A 564 22.89 -1.45 -21.95
CA GLY A 564 22.09 -2.68 -21.84
C GLY A 564 22.10 -3.31 -20.44
N GLY A 565 22.89 -2.79 -19.50
CA GLY A 565 22.89 -3.21 -18.09
C GLY A 565 21.72 -2.63 -17.31
N ILE A 566 21.51 -3.17 -16.11
CA ILE A 566 20.47 -2.71 -15.17
C ILE A 566 21.16 -2.20 -13.90
N GLU A 567 20.72 -1.04 -13.44
CA GLU A 567 21.02 -0.52 -12.10
C GLU A 567 19.75 -0.64 -11.24
N ILE A 568 19.90 -1.18 -10.04
CA ILE A 568 18.80 -1.27 -9.08
C ILE A 568 18.73 0.08 -8.34
N ASP A 569 17.58 0.75 -8.38
CA ASP A 569 17.42 2.05 -7.73
C ASP A 569 17.45 1.88 -6.20
N GLU A 570 18.45 2.52 -5.59
CA GLU A 570 18.67 2.47 -4.13
C GLU A 570 17.85 3.52 -3.35
N LYS A 571 17.15 4.41 -4.04
CA LYS A 571 16.49 5.56 -3.41
C LYS A 571 15.11 5.25 -2.83
N ASN A 572 14.47 4.16 -3.23
CA ASN A 572 13.05 3.90 -2.98
C ASN A 572 12.75 2.71 -2.06
N GLY A 573 13.44 2.57 -0.93
CA GLY A 573 13.01 1.63 0.13
C GLY A 573 14.01 0.51 0.44
N MET A 574 13.63 -0.35 1.39
CA MET A 574 14.40 -1.55 1.80
C MET A 574 14.38 -2.58 0.67
N LYS A 575 15.49 -3.26 0.46
CA LYS A 575 15.68 -4.30 -0.56
C LYS A 575 16.54 -5.47 -0.07
N ASP A 576 16.79 -5.53 1.21
CA ASP A 576 17.78 -6.45 1.80
C ASP A 576 17.37 -7.92 1.60
N ILE A 577 16.08 -8.23 1.82
CA ILE A 577 15.54 -9.59 1.60
C ILE A 577 15.56 -9.93 0.12
N LEU A 578 15.19 -8.98 -0.74
CA LEU A 578 15.21 -9.14 -2.19
C LEU A 578 16.62 -9.46 -2.70
N MET A 579 17.63 -8.74 -2.23
CA MET A 579 19.02 -8.96 -2.68
C MET A 579 19.52 -10.31 -2.19
N SER A 580 19.27 -10.69 -0.94
CA SER A 580 19.57 -12.02 -0.43
C SER A 580 18.95 -13.12 -1.31
N MET A 581 17.68 -12.98 -1.67
CA MET A 581 16.98 -13.90 -2.58
C MET A 581 17.67 -13.98 -3.96
N LEU A 582 18.00 -12.82 -4.54
CA LEU A 582 18.62 -12.77 -5.87
C LEU A 582 20.00 -13.44 -5.90
N TYR A 583 20.82 -13.28 -4.86
CA TYR A 583 22.11 -13.97 -4.74
C TYR A 583 21.93 -15.49 -4.71
N GLY A 584 20.98 -15.98 -3.92
CA GLY A 584 20.69 -17.41 -3.85
C GLY A 584 20.21 -17.97 -5.19
N LEU A 585 19.26 -17.30 -5.85
CA LEU A 585 18.75 -17.71 -7.15
C LEU A 585 19.84 -17.72 -8.23
N TYR A 586 20.73 -16.74 -8.21
CA TYR A 586 21.84 -16.69 -9.17
C TYR A 586 22.77 -17.88 -9.01
N PHE A 587 23.09 -18.28 -7.80
CA PHE A 587 23.91 -19.47 -7.55
C PHE A 587 23.19 -20.76 -8.00
N ILE A 588 21.90 -20.88 -7.71
CA ILE A 588 21.11 -22.05 -8.13
C ILE A 588 21.09 -22.18 -9.66
N ASP A 589 20.94 -21.05 -10.36
CA ASP A 589 20.98 -21.04 -11.83
C ASP A 589 22.34 -21.49 -12.40
N LEU A 590 23.45 -21.24 -11.69
CA LEU A 590 24.75 -21.73 -12.05
C LEU A 590 24.86 -23.24 -11.81
N LEU A 591 24.31 -23.76 -10.72
CA LEU A 591 24.23 -25.20 -10.47
C LEU A 591 23.42 -25.92 -11.56
N GLU A 592 22.30 -25.33 -12.01
CA GLU A 592 21.52 -25.91 -13.13
C GLU A 592 22.29 -25.94 -14.45
N GLN A 593 23.09 -24.90 -14.73
CA GLN A 593 23.93 -24.89 -15.93
C GLN A 593 24.98 -25.98 -15.90
N ASP A 594 25.51 -26.28 -14.72
CA ASP A 594 26.50 -27.36 -14.61
C ASP A 594 25.86 -28.75 -14.78
N LEU A 595 24.66 -28.96 -14.22
CA LEU A 595 23.90 -30.20 -14.46
C LEU A 595 23.59 -30.42 -15.94
N MET A 596 23.23 -29.38 -16.68
CA MET A 596 22.98 -29.48 -18.14
C MET A 596 24.25 -29.83 -18.91
N LYS A 597 25.43 -29.33 -18.49
CA LYS A 597 26.70 -29.64 -19.14
C LYS A 597 27.16 -31.06 -18.86
N GLU A 598 26.95 -31.58 -17.66
CA GLU A 598 27.27 -32.97 -17.32
C GLU A 598 26.42 -33.96 -18.12
N ASN A 599 25.16 -33.61 -18.41
CA ASN A 599 24.28 -34.45 -19.24
C ASN A 599 24.60 -34.38 -20.74
N ASP A 600 25.28 -33.31 -21.22
CA ASP A 600 25.59 -33.11 -22.66
C ASP A 600 26.98 -33.57 -23.10
N SER A 601 27.91 -33.95 -22.22
CA SER A 601 29.27 -34.30 -22.64
C SER A 601 30.09 -35.17 -21.69
N ASP A 602 30.83 -36.10 -22.24
CA ASP A 602 32.07 -36.74 -21.76
C ASP A 602 33.24 -35.72 -21.61
N PHE A 603 33.08 -34.58 -20.97
CA PHE A 603 34.14 -33.59 -20.79
C PHE A 603 34.37 -33.19 -19.33
N ASP A 604 35.62 -33.38 -18.87
CA ASP A 604 36.19 -32.82 -17.65
C ASP A 604 36.15 -31.28 -17.70
N PHE A 605 35.44 -30.63 -16.78
CA PHE A 605 35.39 -29.18 -16.70
C PHE A 605 36.08 -28.61 -15.45
N VAL A 606 37.10 -27.82 -15.68
CA VAL A 606 37.75 -26.94 -14.70
C VAL A 606 37.03 -25.61 -14.72
N PHE A 607 36.46 -25.20 -13.58
CA PHE A 607 35.79 -23.90 -13.41
C PHE A 607 36.80 -22.74 -13.55
N SER A 608 36.75 -21.97 -14.61
CA SER A 608 37.40 -20.67 -14.71
C SER A 608 36.37 -19.56 -14.86
N TYR A 609 36.12 -18.83 -13.78
CA TYR A 609 35.41 -17.56 -13.84
C TYR A 609 36.37 -16.44 -13.44
N SER A 610 36.75 -15.62 -14.41
CA SER A 610 37.51 -14.37 -14.24
C SER A 610 36.60 -13.22 -13.82
#